data_84e55365816c9bc2aa34b42d54fc31de
#
_entry.id   84e55365816c9bc2aa34b42d54fc31de
#
_cell.length_a   1.000
_cell.length_b   1.000
_cell.length_c   1.000
_cell.angle_alpha   90.00
_cell.angle_beta   90.00
_cell.angle_gamma   90.00
#
_symmetry.space_group_name_H-M   'P 1'
#
loop_
_entity.id
_entity.type
_entity.pdbx_description
1 polymer ?
#
loop_
_entity_poly.entity_id
_entity_poly.type
_entity_poly.pdbx_seq_one_letter_code
_entity_poly.pdbx_strand_id
1 'polypeptide(L)'
;MIRYMKISEIDKVIDIWETVNVEAHDYISEQYWRENKEMVKEAMENSNMYVYIDNNEILGFSGMTGGSYLAGIFVLSSHRGKGIGKQMIDFLKDKYDDIQLSVYEKNKGAVSFYLREGFDIDESSVDEETGEMESLMSWSK
;
A
#
# COMPACT_ATOMS: atom_id res chain seq x y z
N MET A 1 -5.39 -5.29 -15.31
CA MET A 1 -6.76 -4.79 -15.03
C MET A 1 -6.94 -4.58 -13.54
N ILE A 2 -7.53 -3.47 -13.16
CA ILE A 2 -7.77 -3.13 -11.76
C ILE A 2 -9.27 -3.15 -11.48
N ARG A 3 -9.66 -3.79 -10.40
CA ARG A 3 -11.06 -3.89 -9.97
C ARG A 3 -11.16 -4.01 -8.45
N TYR A 4 -12.38 -3.92 -7.92
CA TYR A 4 -12.60 -4.20 -6.50
C TYR A 4 -12.20 -5.63 -6.16
N MET A 5 -11.61 -5.80 -4.96
CA MET A 5 -11.33 -7.12 -4.40
C MET A 5 -12.63 -7.84 -4.09
N LYS A 6 -12.68 -9.14 -4.38
CA LYS A 6 -13.77 -10.00 -3.91
C LYS A 6 -13.41 -10.51 -2.51
N ILE A 7 -14.40 -10.67 -1.64
CA ILE A 7 -14.14 -11.14 -0.28
C ILE A 7 -13.46 -12.52 -0.27
N SER A 8 -13.75 -13.35 -1.27
CA SER A 8 -13.10 -14.66 -1.41
C SER A 8 -11.60 -14.57 -1.71
N GLU A 9 -11.09 -13.39 -2.08
CA GLU A 9 -9.69 -13.17 -2.41
C GLU A 9 -8.87 -12.64 -1.23
N ILE A 10 -9.50 -12.38 -0.09
CA ILE A 10 -8.84 -11.68 1.02
C ILE A 10 -7.64 -12.44 1.56
N ASP A 11 -7.68 -13.78 1.59
CA ASP A 11 -6.55 -14.56 2.08
C ASP A 11 -5.33 -14.42 1.17
N LYS A 12 -5.54 -14.36 -0.15
CA LYS A 12 -4.48 -14.11 -1.11
C LYS A 12 -3.91 -12.70 -0.95
N VAL A 13 -4.77 -11.71 -0.77
CA VAL A 13 -4.37 -10.31 -0.61
C VAL A 13 -3.57 -10.12 0.67
N ILE A 14 -4.00 -10.72 1.80
CA ILE A 14 -3.26 -10.58 3.05
C ILE A 14 -1.89 -11.28 2.99
N ASP A 15 -1.76 -12.36 2.23
CA ASP A 15 -0.47 -13.00 2.02
C ASP A 15 0.48 -12.10 1.23
N ILE A 16 -0.02 -11.40 0.23
CA ILE A 16 0.77 -10.40 -0.51
C ILE A 16 1.21 -9.28 0.43
N TRP A 17 0.30 -8.80 1.29
CA TRP A 17 0.60 -7.77 2.28
C TRP A 17 1.79 -8.18 3.16
N GLU A 18 1.75 -9.38 3.72
CA GLU A 18 2.83 -9.89 4.57
C GLU A 18 4.14 -9.99 3.80
N THR A 19 4.11 -10.64 2.64
CA THR A 19 5.30 -10.88 1.82
C THR A 19 5.98 -9.58 1.41
N VAL A 20 5.22 -8.62 0.89
CA VAL A 20 5.77 -7.36 0.40
C VAL A 20 6.32 -6.52 1.55
N ASN A 21 5.62 -6.48 2.70
CA ASN A 21 6.10 -5.72 3.85
C ASN A 21 7.40 -6.30 4.42
N VAL A 22 7.49 -7.61 4.54
CA VAL A 22 8.72 -8.27 5.02
C VAL A 22 9.89 -7.96 4.09
N GLU A 23 9.67 -8.02 2.78
CA GLU A 23 10.72 -7.73 1.79
C GLU A 23 11.14 -6.25 1.79
N ALA A 24 10.18 -5.34 1.92
CA ALA A 24 10.43 -3.90 1.81
C ALA A 24 11.00 -3.27 3.07
N HIS A 25 10.82 -3.89 4.24
CA HIS A 25 11.13 -3.29 5.53
C HIS A 25 12.02 -4.21 6.36
N ASP A 26 13.26 -4.42 5.92
CA ASP A 26 14.22 -5.30 6.59
C ASP A 26 14.64 -4.77 7.98
N TYR A 27 14.40 -3.50 8.26
CA TYR A 27 14.65 -2.84 9.55
C TYR A 27 13.51 -3.03 10.56
N ILE A 28 12.45 -3.77 10.18
CA ILE A 28 11.31 -4.12 11.05
C ILE A 28 11.23 -5.65 11.10
N SER A 29 11.05 -6.22 12.29
CA SER A 29 11.01 -7.68 12.43
C SER A 29 9.82 -8.30 11.69
N GLU A 30 10.03 -9.50 11.15
CA GLU A 30 8.95 -10.27 10.51
C GLU A 30 7.80 -10.54 11.47
N GLN A 31 8.12 -10.71 12.76
CA GLN A 31 7.12 -10.98 13.78
C GLN A 31 6.12 -9.83 13.91
N TYR A 32 6.57 -8.57 13.75
CA TYR A 32 5.68 -7.41 13.77
C TYR A 32 4.57 -7.56 12.72
N TRP A 33 4.93 -7.94 11.51
CA TRP A 33 3.96 -8.11 10.42
C TRP A 33 3.01 -9.28 10.70
N ARG A 34 3.54 -10.40 11.19
CA ARG A 34 2.72 -11.57 11.53
C ARG A 34 1.71 -11.28 12.63
N GLU A 35 2.14 -10.56 13.67
CA GLU A 35 1.28 -10.22 14.81
C GLU A 35 0.15 -9.27 14.41
N ASN A 36 0.36 -8.46 13.39
CA ASN A 36 -0.64 -7.50 12.92
C ASN A 36 -1.52 -8.06 11.79
N LYS A 37 -1.27 -9.26 11.32
CA LYS A 37 -1.93 -9.84 10.15
C LYS A 37 -3.45 -9.91 10.30
N GLU A 38 -3.95 -10.40 11.42
CA GLU A 38 -5.40 -10.52 11.64
C GLU A 38 -6.08 -9.16 11.75
N MET A 39 -5.44 -8.22 12.41
CA MET A 39 -5.96 -6.85 12.53
C MET A 39 -6.05 -6.18 11.14
N VAL A 40 -5.02 -6.36 10.32
CA VAL A 40 -4.99 -5.80 8.97
C VAL A 40 -6.05 -6.46 8.09
N LYS A 41 -6.21 -7.78 8.19
CA LYS A 41 -7.26 -8.50 7.45
C LYS A 41 -8.64 -7.95 7.78
N GLU A 42 -8.92 -7.72 9.06
CA GLU A 42 -10.17 -7.12 9.51
C GLU A 42 -10.34 -5.70 8.95
N ALA A 43 -9.27 -4.91 8.95
CA ALA A 43 -9.30 -3.57 8.36
C ALA A 43 -9.59 -3.62 6.86
N MET A 44 -9.05 -4.60 6.16
CA MET A 44 -9.31 -4.80 4.72
C MET A 44 -10.79 -5.05 4.43
N GLU A 45 -11.46 -5.79 5.31
CA GLU A 45 -12.90 -6.07 5.17
C GLU A 45 -13.75 -4.80 5.25
N ASN A 46 -13.23 -3.76 5.90
CA ASN A 46 -13.92 -2.48 6.11
C ASN A 46 -13.36 -1.34 5.25
N SER A 47 -12.53 -1.66 4.27
CA SER A 47 -11.86 -0.68 3.40
C SER A 47 -12.26 -0.92 1.94
N ASN A 48 -12.00 0.07 1.10
CA ASN A 48 -12.15 -0.09 -0.34
C ASN A 48 -10.87 -0.70 -0.89
N MET A 49 -10.91 -1.99 -1.18
CA MET A 49 -9.76 -2.74 -1.67
C MET A 49 -9.83 -2.91 -3.18
N TYR A 50 -8.72 -2.64 -3.85
CA TYR A 50 -8.60 -2.81 -5.30
C TYR A 50 -7.45 -3.76 -5.59
N VAL A 51 -7.64 -4.66 -6.55
CA VAL A 51 -6.63 -5.63 -6.94
C VAL A 51 -6.22 -5.43 -8.39
N TYR A 52 -4.95 -5.65 -8.68
CA TYR A 52 -4.42 -5.69 -10.04
C TYR A 52 -4.34 -7.14 -10.47
N ILE A 53 -5.06 -7.46 -11.56
CA ILE A 53 -5.20 -8.83 -12.06
C ILE A 53 -4.55 -8.93 -13.45
N ASP A 54 -3.76 -9.98 -13.65
CA ASP A 54 -3.25 -10.36 -14.95
C ASP A 54 -3.22 -11.88 -15.05
N ASN A 55 -3.74 -12.44 -16.14
CA ASN A 55 -3.86 -13.89 -16.35
C ASN A 55 -4.54 -14.60 -15.18
N ASN A 56 -5.60 -14.00 -14.63
CA ASN A 56 -6.35 -14.51 -13.48
C ASN A 56 -5.56 -14.57 -12.17
N GLU A 57 -4.40 -13.91 -12.12
CA GLU A 57 -3.59 -13.84 -10.90
C GLU A 57 -3.59 -12.43 -10.33
N ILE A 58 -3.64 -12.35 -8.99
CA ILE A 58 -3.49 -11.07 -8.29
C ILE A 58 -2.00 -10.79 -8.17
N LEU A 59 -1.54 -9.71 -8.79
CA LEU A 59 -0.14 -9.29 -8.78
C LEU A 59 0.13 -8.13 -7.82
N GLY A 60 -0.91 -7.48 -7.36
CA GLY A 60 -0.80 -6.36 -6.44
C GLY A 60 -2.16 -5.90 -5.98
N PHE A 61 -2.15 -4.99 -5.00
CA PHE A 61 -3.39 -4.42 -4.48
C PHE A 61 -3.14 -3.05 -3.87
N SER A 62 -4.23 -2.32 -3.65
CA SER A 62 -4.24 -1.10 -2.86
C SER A 62 -5.48 -1.08 -1.97
N GLY A 63 -5.40 -0.32 -0.88
CA GLY A 63 -6.51 -0.18 0.04
C GLY A 63 -6.72 1.28 0.42
N MET A 64 -7.96 1.76 0.27
CA MET A 64 -8.38 3.10 0.68
C MET A 64 -9.31 2.99 1.88
N THR A 65 -9.03 3.75 2.91
CA THR A 65 -9.83 3.76 4.13
C THR A 65 -10.15 5.20 4.54
N GLY A 66 -11.23 5.40 5.29
CA GLY A 66 -11.60 6.73 5.78
C GLY A 66 -11.87 7.77 4.71
N GLY A 67 -12.15 7.36 3.48
CA GLY A 67 -12.50 8.25 2.38
C GLY A 67 -11.34 8.73 1.52
N SER A 68 -10.16 8.99 2.09
CA SER A 68 -9.03 9.52 1.33
C SER A 68 -7.65 9.00 1.77
N TYR A 69 -7.60 8.12 2.74
CA TYR A 69 -6.33 7.58 3.23
C TYR A 69 -5.96 6.29 2.49
N LEU A 70 -4.81 6.31 1.84
CA LEU A 70 -4.26 5.15 1.14
C LEU A 70 -3.37 4.38 2.12
N ALA A 71 -3.82 3.18 2.48
CA ALA A 71 -3.06 2.31 3.39
C ALA A 71 -1.78 1.78 2.73
N GLY A 72 -1.75 1.68 1.41
CA GLY A 72 -0.55 1.33 0.66
C GLY A 72 -0.86 0.80 -0.72
N ILE A 73 0.17 0.76 -1.54
CA ILE A 73 0.17 0.08 -2.83
C ILE A 73 1.21 -1.03 -2.74
N PHE A 74 0.79 -2.26 -2.98
CA PHE A 74 1.62 -3.44 -2.82
C PHE A 74 1.69 -4.20 -4.14
N VAL A 75 2.91 -4.44 -4.62
CA VAL A 75 3.15 -5.17 -5.88
C VAL A 75 4.14 -6.29 -5.59
N LEU A 76 3.83 -7.50 -6.05
CA LEU A 76 4.75 -8.63 -5.90
C LEU A 76 6.09 -8.30 -6.56
N SER A 77 7.20 -8.68 -5.89
CA SER A 77 8.55 -8.34 -6.33
C SER A 77 8.86 -8.84 -7.74
N SER A 78 8.31 -10.00 -8.12
CA SER A 78 8.49 -10.57 -9.45
C SER A 78 7.90 -9.71 -10.58
N HIS A 79 7.02 -8.76 -10.22
CA HIS A 79 6.30 -7.92 -11.18
C HIS A 79 6.58 -6.43 -11.00
N ARG A 80 7.57 -6.07 -10.20
CA ARG A 80 8.00 -4.68 -10.04
C ARG A 80 8.72 -4.20 -11.29
N GLY A 81 8.72 -2.88 -11.50
CA GLY A 81 9.37 -2.28 -12.67
C GLY A 81 8.58 -2.40 -13.97
N LYS A 82 7.34 -2.85 -13.90
CA LYS A 82 6.44 -3.02 -15.07
C LYS A 82 5.34 -1.97 -15.12
N GLY A 83 5.39 -0.96 -14.27
CA GLY A 83 4.40 0.11 -14.25
C GLY A 83 3.10 -0.23 -13.56
N ILE A 84 3.02 -1.32 -12.81
CA ILE A 84 1.80 -1.72 -12.09
C ILE A 84 1.44 -0.70 -11.02
N GLY A 85 2.44 -0.28 -10.22
CA GLY A 85 2.22 0.74 -9.18
C GLY A 85 1.68 2.04 -9.75
N LYS A 86 2.23 2.49 -10.86
CA LYS A 86 1.76 3.70 -11.54
C LYS A 86 0.33 3.55 -12.05
N GLN A 87 -0.01 2.41 -12.64
CA GLN A 87 -1.37 2.16 -13.10
C GLN A 87 -2.35 2.21 -11.91
N MET A 88 -1.95 1.65 -10.76
CA MET A 88 -2.80 1.66 -9.58
C MET A 88 -2.98 3.06 -9.02
N ILE A 89 -1.92 3.86 -8.94
CA ILE A 89 -2.05 5.23 -8.42
C ILE A 89 -2.88 6.10 -9.39
N ASP A 90 -2.72 5.91 -10.69
CA ASP A 90 -3.52 6.63 -11.67
C ASP A 90 -5.01 6.26 -11.55
N PHE A 91 -5.30 4.99 -11.33
CA PHE A 91 -6.66 4.52 -11.07
C PHE A 91 -7.27 5.20 -9.84
N LEU A 92 -6.50 5.31 -8.76
CA LEU A 92 -6.97 5.96 -7.54
C LEU A 92 -7.18 7.46 -7.74
N LYS A 93 -6.30 8.11 -8.49
CA LYS A 93 -6.43 9.55 -8.78
C LYS A 93 -7.67 9.87 -9.61
N ASP A 94 -8.14 8.93 -10.40
CA ASP A 94 -9.40 9.11 -11.14
C ASP A 94 -10.63 8.97 -10.24
N LYS A 95 -10.51 8.23 -9.14
CA LYS A 95 -11.62 7.98 -8.22
C LYS A 95 -11.68 8.94 -7.04
N TYR A 96 -10.55 9.49 -6.63
CA TYR A 96 -10.44 10.30 -5.41
C TYR A 96 -9.90 11.68 -5.76
N ASP A 97 -10.44 12.71 -5.12
CA ASP A 97 -9.99 14.08 -5.34
C ASP A 97 -8.75 14.44 -4.54
N ASP A 98 -8.53 13.74 -3.45
CA ASP A 98 -7.31 13.85 -2.65
C ASP A 98 -6.94 12.48 -2.10
N ILE A 99 -5.65 12.29 -1.83
CA ILE A 99 -5.12 11.03 -1.29
C ILE A 99 -4.04 11.38 -0.28
N GLN A 100 -4.12 10.78 0.90
CA GLN A 100 -3.11 10.90 1.95
C GLN A 100 -2.56 9.52 2.27
N LEU A 101 -1.29 9.46 2.64
CA LEU A 101 -0.63 8.19 3.01
C LEU A 101 0.51 8.45 3.99
N SER A 102 0.94 7.37 4.65
CA SER A 102 2.16 7.37 5.46
C SER A 102 3.12 6.34 4.88
N VAL A 103 4.40 6.66 4.88
CA VAL A 103 5.44 5.79 4.36
C VAL A 103 6.69 5.90 5.24
N TYR A 104 7.33 4.77 5.53
CA TYR A 104 8.58 4.80 6.29
C TYR A 104 9.68 5.49 5.48
N GLU A 105 10.42 6.40 6.12
CA GLU A 105 11.48 7.15 5.44
C GLU A 105 12.59 6.25 4.90
N LYS A 106 12.86 5.13 5.57
CA LYS A 106 13.85 4.15 5.14
C LYS A 106 13.44 3.41 3.87
N ASN A 107 12.16 3.40 3.54
CA ASN A 107 11.67 2.82 2.29
C ASN A 107 11.84 3.83 1.15
N LYS A 108 13.09 4.02 0.73
CA LYS A 108 13.47 5.04 -0.26
C LYS A 108 12.77 4.84 -1.61
N GLY A 109 12.55 3.59 -1.99
CA GLY A 109 11.87 3.29 -3.25
C GLY A 109 10.42 3.78 -3.24
N ALA A 110 9.71 3.56 -2.14
CA ALA A 110 8.34 4.02 -2.01
C ALA A 110 8.25 5.55 -1.94
N VAL A 111 9.11 6.19 -1.16
CA VAL A 111 9.14 7.66 -1.06
C VAL A 111 9.39 8.25 -2.46
N SER A 112 10.37 7.74 -3.19
CA SER A 112 10.69 8.23 -4.54
C SER A 112 9.51 8.00 -5.49
N PHE A 113 8.86 6.86 -5.39
CA PHE A 113 7.68 6.55 -6.21
C PHE A 113 6.57 7.60 -6.01
N TYR A 114 6.19 7.85 -4.76
CA TYR A 114 5.12 8.81 -4.49
C TYR A 114 5.50 10.25 -4.88
N LEU A 115 6.76 10.65 -4.68
CA LEU A 115 7.23 11.95 -5.13
C LEU A 115 7.11 12.09 -6.66
N ARG A 116 7.50 11.05 -7.41
CA ARG A 116 7.36 11.06 -8.88
C ARG A 116 5.90 11.14 -9.31
N GLU A 117 5.01 10.54 -8.53
CA GLU A 117 3.58 10.55 -8.85
C GLU A 117 2.87 11.83 -8.38
N GLY A 118 3.62 12.81 -7.91
CA GLY A 118 3.08 14.14 -7.60
C GLY A 118 2.63 14.34 -6.16
N PHE A 119 3.01 13.45 -5.26
CA PHE A 119 2.75 13.62 -3.83
C PHE A 119 3.80 14.52 -3.20
N ASP A 120 3.39 15.26 -2.19
CA ASP A 120 4.27 16.12 -1.39
C ASP A 120 4.43 15.53 0.01
N ILE A 121 5.59 15.76 0.63
CA ILE A 121 5.81 15.40 2.02
C ILE A 121 5.27 16.54 2.89
N ASP A 122 4.29 16.24 3.74
CA ASP A 122 3.67 17.25 4.59
C ASP A 122 4.36 17.34 5.96
N GLU A 123 4.68 16.19 6.55
CA GLU A 123 5.36 16.14 7.86
C GLU A 123 6.01 14.78 8.07
N SER A 124 6.90 14.73 9.07
CA SER A 124 7.56 13.50 9.50
C SER A 124 7.30 13.27 10.98
N SER A 125 7.11 12.02 11.36
CA SER A 125 6.87 11.64 12.76
C SER A 125 7.38 10.23 13.01
N VAL A 126 7.48 9.85 14.29
CA VAL A 126 7.89 8.50 14.68
C VAL A 126 6.66 7.61 14.75
N ASP A 127 6.74 6.44 14.10
CA ASP A 127 5.76 5.37 14.33
C ASP A 127 6.11 4.71 15.66
N GLU A 128 5.29 4.93 16.67
CA GLU A 128 5.56 4.48 18.04
C GLU A 128 5.62 2.95 18.15
N GLU A 129 4.94 2.23 17.28
CA GLU A 129 4.94 0.76 17.30
C GLU A 129 6.27 0.16 16.84
N THR A 130 6.95 0.81 15.90
CA THR A 130 8.20 0.31 15.31
C THR A 130 9.41 1.12 15.70
N GLY A 131 9.22 2.35 16.16
CA GLY A 131 10.30 3.30 16.44
C GLY A 131 10.91 3.92 15.17
N GLU A 132 10.36 3.65 14.01
CA GLU A 132 10.87 4.15 12.73
C GLU A 132 10.21 5.47 12.33
N MET A 133 10.99 6.33 11.68
CA MET A 133 10.46 7.59 11.13
C MET A 133 9.59 7.32 9.92
N GLU A 134 8.45 7.97 9.85
CA GLU A 134 7.59 7.92 8.68
C GLU A 134 7.24 9.33 8.21
N SER A 135 6.96 9.46 6.91
CA SER A 135 6.51 10.70 6.29
C SER A 135 5.03 10.61 5.98
N LEU A 136 4.31 11.67 6.32
CA LEU A 136 2.93 11.84 5.86
C LEU A 136 3.00 12.56 4.53
N MET A 137 2.40 11.98 3.52
CA MET A 137 2.40 12.51 2.16
C MET A 137 0.97 12.72 1.67
N SER A 138 0.80 13.70 0.77
CA SER A 138 -0.51 13.98 0.21
C SER A 138 -0.46 14.40 -1.25
N TRP A 139 -1.57 14.16 -1.93
CA TRP A 139 -1.82 14.60 -3.29
C TRP A 139 -3.25 15.12 -3.37
N SER A 140 -3.46 16.23 -4.09
CA SER A 140 -4.78 16.78 -4.38
C SER A 140 -4.91 17.05 -5.87
N LYS A 141 -6.12 16.85 -6.36
CA LYS A 141 -6.46 17.07 -7.75
C LYS A 141 -6.37 18.54 -8.16
#